data_2c3ac5f670852dab4a8c61e0669fc875
#
_entry.id   2c3ac5f670852dab4a8c61e0669fc875
#
_cell.length_a   1.000
_cell.length_b   1.000
_cell.length_c   1.000
_cell.angle_alpha   90.00
_cell.angle_beta   90.00
_cell.angle_gamma   90.00
#
_symmetry.space_group_name_H-M   'P 1'
#
loop_
_entity.id
_entity.type
_entity.pdbx_description
1 polymer ?
#
loop_
_entity_poly.entity_id
_entity_poly.type
_entity_poly.pdbx_seq_one_letter_code
_entity_poly.pdbx_strand_id
1 'polypeptide(L)'
;MPLKSGDRVSLAIHDVAFGGEGVGRLDNFVVFVPFVLTGENVEAEITGVKKNFARGRLLRVEKPSPFRVTPPCVYFQKCGGCQYQHIDYSQQLKIKRRQIADLFERVGKIASDKIAPVIPCPSPYGYRNRIMVRSQWNKPGQKLNIGFVRWDCGLVEDIEECKISEPALNEQLRRVRENPPPKGGLKVVLRAQPEGWEVPPDSFFQNNFFLLPQLVETAREFVRAGGAKHLADLYCGVGFFGIELAGTVTSFVGVEYDQRAIQAARRNAAARGISNGEYISGKVEDTLPQLLRRFSPETTAILIDPPRKGCQPEILEWLRQTRPLQVIYVSCHPATMARDLNILSGDGVFEVARVQPLDMFPQTQHVECVADVRAGQNLAKPPEMVSTEINPNADRS
;
A
#
# COMPACT_ATOMS: atom_id res chain seq x y z
N MET A 1 17.80 29.84 22.91
CA MET A 1 16.39 30.25 23.17
C MET A 1 15.49 29.08 22.77
N PRO A 2 14.36 28.85 23.43
CA PRO A 2 13.41 27.80 22.99
C PRO A 2 12.87 28.14 21.60
N LEU A 3 12.85 27.15 20.73
CA LEU A 3 12.36 27.25 19.36
C LEU A 3 10.85 27.58 19.37
N LYS A 4 10.41 28.50 18.52
CA LYS A 4 8.98 28.91 18.40
C LYS A 4 8.54 29.02 16.93
N SER A 5 7.24 28.97 16.71
CA SER A 5 6.66 29.20 15.39
C SER A 5 7.02 30.59 14.86
N GLY A 6 7.40 30.67 13.58
CA GLY A 6 7.91 31.85 12.89
C GLY A 6 9.43 31.98 12.88
N ASP A 7 10.16 31.24 13.71
CA ASP A 7 11.63 31.28 13.69
C ASP A 7 12.17 30.75 12.37
N ARG A 8 13.21 31.42 11.83
CA ARG A 8 13.97 30.94 10.66
C ARG A 8 15.22 30.25 11.14
N VAL A 9 15.47 29.07 10.57
CA VAL A 9 16.58 28.20 10.95
C VAL A 9 17.29 27.65 9.73
N SER A 10 18.63 27.57 9.77
CA SER A 10 19.43 26.82 8.79
C SER A 10 19.66 25.41 9.32
N LEU A 11 19.39 24.40 8.49
CA LEU A 11 19.44 22.99 8.84
C LEU A 11 20.23 22.19 7.82
N ALA A 12 21.09 21.31 8.31
CA ALA A 12 21.63 20.22 7.52
C ALA A 12 20.65 19.03 7.58
N ILE A 13 20.22 18.56 6.41
CA ILE A 13 19.32 17.42 6.30
C ILE A 13 20.12 16.14 6.24
N HIS A 14 19.98 15.29 7.24
CA HIS A 14 20.73 14.04 7.34
C HIS A 14 19.91 12.80 7.00
N ASP A 15 18.59 12.91 6.92
CA ASP A 15 17.70 11.80 6.58
C ASP A 15 16.40 12.25 5.89
N VAL A 16 15.67 11.30 5.31
CA VAL A 16 14.28 11.43 4.86
C VAL A 16 13.45 10.39 5.61
N ALA A 17 12.59 10.84 6.52
CA ALA A 17 11.73 9.98 7.31
C ALA A 17 10.66 9.29 6.47
N PHE A 18 10.10 8.19 7.00
CA PHE A 18 8.88 7.61 6.45
C PHE A 18 7.77 8.67 6.46
N GLY A 19 7.18 8.93 5.28
CA GLY A 19 6.26 10.06 5.11
C GLY A 19 6.82 11.15 4.20
N GLY A 20 8.13 11.13 3.89
CA GLY A 20 8.77 12.02 2.91
C GLY A 20 9.26 13.34 3.45
N GLU A 21 9.18 13.59 4.76
CA GLU A 21 9.76 14.78 5.38
C GLU A 21 11.27 14.56 5.63
N GLY A 22 12.11 15.52 5.21
CA GLY A 22 13.53 15.51 5.56
C GLY A 22 13.73 15.78 7.04
N VAL A 23 14.78 15.20 7.62
CA VAL A 23 15.11 15.27 9.05
C VAL A 23 16.37 16.09 9.22
N GLY A 24 16.23 17.24 9.85
CA GLY A 24 17.35 18.05 10.35
C GLY A 24 17.40 18.05 11.88
N ARG A 25 18.49 18.57 12.44
CA ARG A 25 18.64 18.82 13.87
C ARG A 25 19.09 20.24 14.12
N LEU A 26 18.48 20.88 15.08
CA LEU A 26 18.96 22.13 15.69
C LEU A 26 19.38 21.78 17.10
N ASP A 27 20.68 21.77 17.36
CA ASP A 27 21.28 21.15 18.54
C ASP A 27 20.79 19.69 18.68
N ASN A 28 20.08 19.36 19.76
CA ASN A 28 19.49 18.03 19.98
C ASN A 28 18.01 17.93 19.59
N PHE A 29 17.45 18.97 18.99
CA PHE A 29 16.03 19.02 18.66
C PHE A 29 15.77 18.65 17.20
N VAL A 30 14.90 17.67 16.96
CA VAL A 30 14.56 17.18 15.63
C VAL A 30 13.62 18.17 14.94
N VAL A 31 13.93 18.51 13.67
CA VAL A 31 13.08 19.34 12.82
C VAL A 31 12.74 18.58 11.54
N PHE A 32 11.46 18.42 11.25
CA PHE A 32 10.96 17.84 10.01
C PHE A 32 10.65 18.93 8.99
N VAL A 33 11.20 18.81 7.78
CA VAL A 33 10.97 19.75 6.68
C VAL A 33 10.56 18.96 5.43
N PRO A 34 9.41 19.24 4.81
CA PRO A 34 9.01 18.58 3.58
C PRO A 34 9.82 19.07 2.37
N PHE A 35 9.88 18.24 1.31
CA PHE A 35 10.48 18.58 0.00
C PHE A 35 12.00 18.85 0.02
N VAL A 36 12.70 18.25 0.96
CA VAL A 36 14.16 18.26 1.06
C VAL A 36 14.69 16.83 1.10
N LEU A 37 15.98 16.65 0.84
CA LEU A 37 16.60 15.32 0.87
C LEU A 37 17.96 15.33 1.57
N THR A 38 18.43 14.16 1.92
CA THR A 38 19.71 13.93 2.62
C THR A 38 20.87 14.60 1.92
N GLY A 39 21.70 15.29 2.68
CA GLY A 39 22.90 16.00 2.21
C GLY A 39 22.64 17.44 1.78
N GLU A 40 21.42 17.95 1.95
CA GLU A 40 21.11 19.36 1.69
C GLU A 40 21.31 20.24 2.91
N ASN A 41 21.70 21.50 2.68
CA ASN A 41 21.57 22.58 3.65
C ASN A 41 20.38 23.45 3.22
N VAL A 42 19.49 23.74 4.14
CA VAL A 42 18.24 24.44 3.85
C VAL A 42 17.93 25.50 4.88
N GLU A 43 17.29 26.58 4.44
CA GLU A 43 16.62 27.52 5.33
C GLU A 43 15.14 27.14 5.43
N ALA A 44 14.64 27.01 6.67
CA ALA A 44 13.26 26.68 6.94
C ALA A 44 12.64 27.63 7.98
N GLU A 45 11.35 27.89 7.85
CA GLU A 45 10.54 28.59 8.85
C GLU A 45 9.80 27.58 9.71
N ILE A 46 9.94 27.66 11.02
CA ILE A 46 9.24 26.79 11.95
C ILE A 46 7.75 27.08 11.93
N THR A 47 6.95 26.07 11.61
CA THR A 47 5.49 26.16 11.53
C THR A 47 4.79 25.62 12.76
N GLY A 48 5.47 24.79 13.55
CA GLY A 48 4.93 24.23 14.79
C GLY A 48 5.98 23.52 15.62
N VAL A 49 5.86 23.64 16.92
CA VAL A 49 6.74 23.01 17.91
C VAL A 49 5.94 22.08 18.78
N LYS A 50 6.45 20.86 18.98
CA LYS A 50 5.93 19.83 19.89
C LYS A 50 6.99 19.54 20.98
N LYS A 51 6.66 18.71 21.96
CA LYS A 51 7.56 18.38 23.07
C LYS A 51 8.95 17.90 22.61
N ASN A 52 9.01 17.05 21.55
CA ASN A 52 10.22 16.34 21.14
C ASN A 52 10.67 16.66 19.71
N PHE A 53 9.92 17.45 18.95
CA PHE A 53 10.24 17.78 17.56
C PHE A 53 9.53 19.07 17.12
N ALA A 54 10.03 19.68 16.04
CA ALA A 54 9.35 20.74 15.33
C ALA A 54 9.07 20.35 13.88
N ARG A 55 8.16 21.09 13.22
CA ARG A 55 7.99 21.08 11.78
C ARG A 55 8.32 22.44 11.21
N GLY A 56 8.99 22.43 10.05
CA GLY A 56 9.35 23.62 9.31
C GLY A 56 8.77 23.59 7.90
N ARG A 57 8.55 24.75 7.34
CA ARG A 57 8.27 24.98 5.93
C ARG A 57 9.57 25.36 5.23
N LEU A 58 9.94 24.68 4.15
CA LEU A 58 11.10 25.01 3.34
C LEU A 58 10.98 26.43 2.77
N LEU A 59 11.97 27.27 3.00
CA LEU A 59 12.09 28.59 2.39
C LEU A 59 12.99 28.54 1.16
N ARG A 60 14.21 27.97 1.31
CA ARG A 60 15.15 27.76 0.21
C ARG A 60 16.10 26.61 0.50
N VAL A 61 16.66 26.04 -0.56
CA VAL A 61 17.78 25.10 -0.51
C VAL A 61 19.05 25.92 -0.73
N GLU A 62 19.93 25.96 0.28
CA GLU A 62 21.19 26.72 0.22
C GLU A 62 22.27 25.92 -0.50
N LYS A 63 22.36 24.63 -0.16
CA LYS A 63 23.27 23.69 -0.82
C LYS A 63 22.46 22.46 -1.24
N PRO A 64 22.21 22.27 -2.55
CA PRO A 64 21.44 21.13 -3.02
C PRO A 64 22.26 19.83 -2.95
N SER A 65 21.56 18.71 -2.78
CA SER A 65 22.11 17.38 -2.98
C SER A 65 22.36 17.12 -4.47
N PRO A 66 23.37 16.33 -4.85
CA PRO A 66 23.58 15.92 -6.25
C PRO A 66 22.42 15.09 -6.82
N PHE A 67 21.54 14.56 -5.97
CA PHE A 67 20.34 13.81 -6.35
C PHE A 67 19.07 14.67 -6.43
N ARG A 68 19.19 15.99 -6.25
CA ARG A 68 18.05 16.89 -6.46
C ARG A 68 17.82 17.11 -7.95
N VAL A 69 16.56 16.93 -8.37
CA VAL A 69 16.11 17.19 -9.73
C VAL A 69 14.99 18.22 -9.75
N THR A 70 14.77 18.86 -10.90
CA THR A 70 13.62 19.76 -11.09
C THR A 70 12.35 18.94 -11.29
N PRO A 71 11.31 19.10 -10.44
CA PRO A 71 10.05 18.43 -10.63
C PRO A 71 9.35 18.82 -11.93
N PRO A 72 8.87 17.89 -12.75
CA PRO A 72 8.16 18.21 -13.99
C PRO A 72 6.72 18.68 -13.75
N CYS A 73 6.16 18.49 -12.55
CA CYS A 73 4.81 18.87 -12.19
C CYS A 73 4.79 20.29 -11.61
N VAL A 74 4.07 21.20 -12.25
CA VAL A 74 3.93 22.61 -11.81
C VAL A 74 3.17 22.75 -10.49
N TYR A 75 2.42 21.72 -10.09
CA TYR A 75 1.66 21.67 -8.83
C TYR A 75 2.44 21.01 -7.69
N PHE A 76 3.68 20.57 -7.95
CA PHE A 76 4.53 19.99 -6.90
C PHE A 76 4.74 21.02 -5.77
N GLN A 77 4.83 20.57 -4.52
CA GLN A 77 4.85 21.40 -3.31
C GLN A 77 3.52 22.12 -2.97
N LYS A 78 2.49 22.02 -3.79
CA LYS A 78 1.13 22.50 -3.47
C LYS A 78 0.17 21.31 -3.34
N CYS A 79 0.10 20.49 -4.38
CA CYS A 79 -0.68 19.27 -4.40
C CYS A 79 -0.14 18.24 -3.40
N GLY A 80 -1.03 17.61 -2.61
CA GLY A 80 -0.66 16.57 -1.63
C GLY A 80 -0.38 15.19 -2.22
N GLY A 81 -0.45 15.02 -3.55
CA GLY A 81 -0.33 13.73 -4.20
C GLY A 81 1.08 13.16 -4.27
N CYS A 82 2.11 14.01 -4.34
CA CYS A 82 3.51 13.60 -4.52
C CYS A 82 4.44 14.23 -3.49
N GLN A 83 5.38 13.44 -2.97
CA GLN A 83 6.38 13.89 -1.99
C GLN A 83 7.81 13.89 -2.54
N TYR A 84 8.10 13.14 -3.63
CA TYR A 84 9.47 12.82 -4.05
C TYR A 84 9.86 13.32 -5.43
N GLN A 85 9.05 14.10 -6.17
CA GLN A 85 9.39 14.54 -7.54
C GLN A 85 10.68 15.37 -7.64
N HIS A 86 11.18 15.92 -6.53
CA HIS A 86 12.44 16.66 -6.46
C HIS A 86 13.66 15.75 -6.24
N ILE A 87 13.49 14.44 -6.19
CA ILE A 87 14.53 13.44 -5.91
C ILE A 87 14.71 12.59 -7.16
N ASP A 88 15.96 12.36 -7.57
CA ASP A 88 16.30 11.39 -8.63
C ASP A 88 15.65 10.02 -8.33
N TYR A 89 15.11 9.38 -9.36
CA TYR A 89 14.30 8.16 -9.16
C TYR A 89 15.12 7.02 -8.55
N SER A 90 16.36 6.85 -8.94
CA SER A 90 17.25 5.83 -8.36
C SER A 90 17.47 6.05 -6.86
N GLN A 91 17.54 7.32 -6.44
CA GLN A 91 17.67 7.69 -5.04
C GLN A 91 16.35 7.50 -4.26
N GLN A 92 15.17 7.71 -4.88
CA GLN A 92 13.90 7.40 -4.27
C GLN A 92 13.82 5.91 -3.86
N LEU A 93 14.28 5.00 -4.72
CA LEU A 93 14.30 3.56 -4.43
C LEU A 93 15.19 3.21 -3.22
N LYS A 94 16.37 3.85 -3.11
CA LYS A 94 17.26 3.66 -1.97
C LYS A 94 16.66 4.17 -0.67
N ILE A 95 16.03 5.36 -0.72
CA ILE A 95 15.32 5.95 0.43
C ILE A 95 14.19 5.02 0.89
N LYS A 96 13.33 4.57 -0.03
CA LYS A 96 12.22 3.66 0.26
C LYS A 96 12.71 2.34 0.87
N ARG A 97 13.76 1.71 0.29
CA ARG A 97 14.33 0.48 0.85
C ARG A 97 14.81 0.67 2.28
N ARG A 98 15.57 1.75 2.53
CA ARG A 98 16.08 2.05 3.88
C ARG A 98 14.93 2.28 4.86
N GLN A 99 13.95 3.10 4.50
CA GLN A 99 12.78 3.37 5.34
C GLN A 99 12.02 2.09 5.71
N ILE A 100 11.88 1.15 4.76
CA ILE A 100 11.25 -0.14 5.01
C ILE A 100 12.12 -0.97 5.94
N ALA A 101 13.42 -1.09 5.68
CA ALA A 101 14.35 -1.87 6.51
C ALA A 101 14.32 -1.37 7.97
N ASP A 102 14.47 -0.06 8.18
CA ASP A 102 14.42 0.56 9.51
C ASP A 102 13.08 0.33 10.23
N LEU A 103 11.98 0.40 9.48
CA LEU A 103 10.64 0.18 10.02
C LEU A 103 10.43 -1.28 10.44
N PHE A 104 10.82 -2.22 9.56
CA PHE A 104 10.65 -3.66 9.82
C PHE A 104 11.56 -4.13 10.95
N GLU A 105 12.77 -3.60 11.06
CA GLU A 105 13.67 -3.90 12.18
C GLU A 105 13.09 -3.40 13.50
N ARG A 106 12.64 -2.14 13.55
CA ARG A 106 12.17 -1.53 14.81
C ARG A 106 10.81 -2.06 15.24
N VAL A 107 9.84 -2.20 14.33
CA VAL A 107 8.46 -2.57 14.62
C VAL A 107 8.22 -4.06 14.39
N GLY A 108 8.70 -4.58 13.26
CA GLY A 108 8.50 -5.97 12.85
C GLY A 108 9.43 -6.96 13.53
N LYS A 109 10.54 -6.49 14.13
CA LYS A 109 11.65 -7.31 14.63
C LYS A 109 12.25 -8.22 13.55
N ILE A 110 12.22 -7.77 12.31
CA ILE A 110 12.67 -8.47 11.11
C ILE A 110 14.02 -7.86 10.70
N ALA A 111 15.03 -8.67 10.55
CA ALA A 111 16.38 -8.25 10.18
C ALA A 111 16.42 -7.63 8.77
N SER A 112 17.26 -6.61 8.58
CA SER A 112 17.33 -5.83 7.34
C SER A 112 17.80 -6.61 6.11
N ASP A 113 18.49 -7.74 6.29
CA ASP A 113 18.91 -8.67 5.24
C ASP A 113 17.73 -9.42 4.60
N LYS A 114 16.60 -9.57 5.32
CA LYS A 114 15.35 -10.11 4.79
C LYS A 114 14.65 -9.14 3.82
N ILE A 115 15.04 -7.85 3.80
CA ILE A 115 14.43 -6.83 2.96
C ILE A 115 15.19 -6.72 1.63
N ALA A 116 14.58 -7.17 0.55
CA ALA A 116 15.17 -7.11 -0.78
C ALA A 116 15.30 -5.67 -1.31
N PRO A 117 16.08 -5.42 -2.36
CA PRO A 117 16.01 -4.17 -3.11
C PRO A 117 14.60 -3.90 -3.63
N VAL A 118 14.23 -2.62 -3.73
CA VAL A 118 12.91 -2.22 -4.28
C VAL A 118 12.89 -2.51 -5.78
N ILE A 119 11.88 -3.24 -6.26
CA ILE A 119 11.65 -3.40 -7.70
C ILE A 119 11.18 -2.05 -8.27
N PRO A 120 11.91 -1.47 -9.23
CA PRO A 120 11.58 -0.19 -9.82
C PRO A 120 10.36 -0.27 -10.74
N CYS A 121 9.58 0.79 -10.82
CA CYS A 121 8.60 0.95 -11.88
C CYS A 121 9.29 1.31 -13.20
N PRO A 122 8.95 0.66 -14.32
CA PRO A 122 9.55 0.96 -15.63
C PRO A 122 9.31 2.40 -16.07
N SER A 123 8.18 2.99 -15.69
CA SER A 123 7.84 4.39 -15.95
C SER A 123 7.43 5.07 -14.62
N PRO A 124 8.26 5.97 -14.07
CA PRO A 124 7.94 6.63 -12.80
C PRO A 124 6.92 7.78 -12.94
N TYR A 125 6.41 8.01 -14.14
CA TYR A 125 5.31 8.92 -14.48
C TYR A 125 4.30 8.23 -15.38
N GLY A 126 3.08 8.76 -15.45
CA GLY A 126 2.04 8.21 -16.32
C GLY A 126 1.57 6.81 -15.93
N TYR A 127 1.80 6.37 -14.72
CA TYR A 127 1.53 4.99 -14.28
C TYR A 127 0.18 4.82 -13.58
N ARG A 128 -0.32 5.90 -12.95
CA ARG A 128 -1.46 5.82 -12.02
C ARG A 128 -2.76 5.72 -12.78
N ASN A 129 -3.45 4.60 -12.62
CA ASN A 129 -4.68 4.26 -13.36
C ASN A 129 -5.98 4.61 -12.64
N ARG A 130 -5.89 5.19 -11.41
CA ARG A 130 -7.06 5.64 -10.65
C ARG A 130 -6.72 6.86 -9.81
N ILE A 131 -7.48 7.94 -10.00
CA ILE A 131 -7.40 9.15 -9.19
C ILE A 131 -8.79 9.56 -8.70
N MET A 132 -8.83 10.28 -7.60
CA MET A 132 -10.05 10.89 -7.09
C MET A 132 -9.83 12.38 -6.98
N VAL A 133 -10.48 13.15 -7.85
CA VAL A 133 -10.49 14.59 -7.79
C VAL A 133 -11.65 15.10 -6.92
N ARG A 134 -11.45 16.28 -6.37
CA ARG A 134 -12.46 16.97 -5.56
C ARG A 134 -12.81 18.28 -6.21
N SER A 135 -14.05 18.73 -6.00
CA SER A 135 -14.48 20.09 -6.35
C SER A 135 -14.61 20.94 -5.08
N GLN A 136 -14.13 22.18 -5.14
CA GLN A 136 -14.25 23.15 -4.06
C GLN A 136 -14.46 24.56 -4.63
N TRP A 137 -15.48 25.26 -4.11
CA TRP A 137 -15.69 26.64 -4.49
C TRP A 137 -14.60 27.55 -3.92
N ASN A 138 -13.88 28.22 -4.79
CA ASN A 138 -12.87 29.21 -4.43
C ASN A 138 -13.50 30.60 -4.40
N LYS A 139 -13.87 31.07 -3.21
CA LYS A 139 -14.54 32.37 -3.04
C LYS A 139 -13.71 33.55 -3.56
N PRO A 140 -12.41 33.69 -3.25
CA PRO A 140 -11.59 34.78 -3.80
C PRO A 140 -11.51 34.79 -5.33
N GLY A 141 -11.37 33.62 -5.95
CA GLY A 141 -11.26 33.48 -7.41
C GLY A 141 -12.61 33.38 -8.12
N GLN A 142 -13.72 33.36 -7.40
CA GLN A 142 -15.09 33.18 -7.93
C GLN A 142 -15.21 32.03 -8.94
N LYS A 143 -14.53 30.92 -8.68
CA LYS A 143 -14.51 29.73 -9.55
C LYS A 143 -14.54 28.44 -8.76
N LEU A 144 -14.94 27.37 -9.43
CA LEU A 144 -14.88 26.03 -8.88
C LEU A 144 -13.49 25.44 -9.16
N ASN A 145 -12.69 25.23 -8.11
CA ASN A 145 -11.45 24.46 -8.23
C ASN A 145 -11.79 22.97 -8.36
N ILE A 146 -11.13 22.27 -9.29
CA ILE A 146 -11.23 20.83 -9.49
C ILE A 146 -9.82 20.25 -9.48
N GLY A 147 -9.55 19.34 -8.55
CA GLY A 147 -8.20 18.77 -8.41
C GLY A 147 -7.98 17.99 -7.13
N PHE A 148 -6.85 18.19 -6.51
CA PHE A 148 -6.44 17.44 -5.32
C PHE A 148 -6.31 18.34 -4.10
N VAL A 149 -6.48 17.72 -2.91
CA VAL A 149 -6.25 18.42 -1.65
C VAL A 149 -4.78 18.81 -1.54
N ARG A 150 -4.51 20.02 -1.14
CA ARG A 150 -3.16 20.53 -0.86
C ARG A 150 -2.59 19.82 0.36
N TRP A 151 -1.26 19.68 0.39
CA TRP A 151 -0.58 19.02 1.50
C TRP A 151 -0.57 19.86 2.80
N ASP A 152 -0.63 21.18 2.68
CA ASP A 152 -0.47 22.16 3.77
C ASP A 152 -1.79 22.61 4.39
N CYS A 153 -2.91 22.39 3.70
CA CYS A 153 -4.22 22.80 4.16
C CYS A 153 -5.33 21.93 3.52
N GLY A 154 -6.56 22.08 3.98
CA GLY A 154 -7.71 21.32 3.44
C GLY A 154 -8.27 21.84 2.12
N LEU A 155 -7.63 22.82 1.48
CA LEU A 155 -8.09 23.41 0.23
C LEU A 155 -7.77 22.52 -0.97
N VAL A 156 -8.56 22.67 -2.04
CA VAL A 156 -8.33 21.98 -3.32
C VAL A 156 -7.47 22.85 -4.23
N GLU A 157 -6.29 22.32 -4.61
CA GLU A 157 -5.50 22.89 -5.70
C GLU A 157 -6.18 22.57 -7.01
N ASP A 158 -6.35 23.59 -7.86
CA ASP A 158 -6.96 23.47 -9.18
C ASP A 158 -5.96 22.85 -10.15
N ILE A 159 -6.24 21.63 -10.65
CA ILE A 159 -5.30 20.81 -11.42
C ILE A 159 -5.82 20.59 -12.83
N GLU A 160 -5.04 20.94 -13.83
CA GLU A 160 -5.35 20.68 -15.25
C GLU A 160 -4.81 19.33 -15.71
N GLU A 161 -3.64 18.93 -15.21
CA GLU A 161 -2.95 17.70 -15.57
C GLU A 161 -2.24 17.09 -14.36
N CYS A 162 -2.27 15.77 -14.23
CA CYS A 162 -1.50 15.03 -13.24
C CYS A 162 -0.39 14.21 -13.90
N LYS A 163 0.87 14.56 -13.67
CA LYS A 163 2.03 13.92 -14.32
C LYS A 163 2.21 12.45 -13.99
N ILE A 164 1.73 11.97 -12.83
CA ILE A 164 1.81 10.55 -12.48
C ILE A 164 0.61 9.75 -12.98
N SER A 165 -0.47 10.39 -13.45
CA SER A 165 -1.66 9.72 -13.98
C SER A 165 -1.45 9.29 -15.42
N GLU A 166 -2.06 8.17 -15.79
CA GLU A 166 -2.15 7.76 -17.20
C GLU A 166 -2.78 8.86 -18.06
N PRO A 167 -2.39 8.96 -19.35
CA PRO A 167 -2.94 9.97 -20.27
C PRO A 167 -4.47 9.93 -20.34
N ALA A 168 -5.06 8.73 -20.32
CA ALA A 168 -6.52 8.55 -20.33
C ALA A 168 -7.22 9.20 -19.13
N LEU A 169 -6.58 9.26 -17.95
CA LEU A 169 -7.14 9.95 -16.78
C LEU A 169 -7.05 11.47 -16.90
N ASN A 170 -6.00 11.99 -17.52
CA ASN A 170 -5.90 13.43 -17.79
C ASN A 170 -6.97 13.87 -18.79
N GLU A 171 -7.28 13.05 -19.78
CA GLU A 171 -8.41 13.28 -20.70
C GLU A 171 -9.76 13.25 -19.96
N GLN A 172 -9.97 12.29 -19.05
CA GLN A 172 -11.17 12.27 -18.21
C GLN A 172 -11.25 13.52 -17.31
N LEU A 173 -10.12 13.95 -16.73
CA LEU A 173 -10.04 15.17 -15.92
C LEU A 173 -10.43 16.40 -16.73
N ARG A 174 -9.95 16.52 -17.98
CA ARG A 174 -10.32 17.60 -18.88
C ARG A 174 -11.83 17.65 -19.11
N ARG A 175 -12.47 16.49 -19.39
CA ARG A 175 -13.93 16.41 -19.56
C ARG A 175 -14.71 16.81 -18.31
N VAL A 176 -14.23 16.44 -17.12
CA VAL A 176 -14.83 16.87 -15.85
C VAL A 176 -14.72 18.40 -15.67
N ARG A 177 -13.62 19.01 -16.13
CA ARG A 177 -13.43 20.47 -16.08
C ARG A 177 -14.29 21.21 -17.09
N GLU A 178 -14.53 20.64 -18.27
CA GLU A 178 -15.45 21.20 -19.28
C GLU A 178 -16.92 21.11 -18.84
N ASN A 179 -17.27 20.04 -18.10
CA ASN A 179 -18.61 19.81 -17.55
C ASN A 179 -18.53 19.66 -16.03
N PRO A 180 -18.26 20.73 -15.30
CA PRO A 180 -17.94 20.64 -13.88
C PRO A 180 -19.16 20.21 -13.06
N PRO A 181 -18.91 19.56 -11.89
CA PRO A 181 -19.97 19.26 -10.94
C PRO A 181 -20.74 20.53 -10.55
N PRO A 182 -22.04 20.43 -10.28
CA PRO A 182 -22.89 21.63 -10.07
C PRO A 182 -22.55 22.40 -8.79
N LYS A 183 -21.76 21.82 -7.88
CA LYS A 183 -21.35 22.45 -6.61
C LYS A 183 -20.00 21.95 -6.11
N GLY A 184 -19.38 22.67 -5.18
CA GLY A 184 -18.21 22.24 -4.44
C GLY A 184 -18.52 21.08 -3.47
N GLY A 185 -17.44 20.42 -2.98
CA GLY A 185 -17.50 19.33 -2.01
C GLY A 185 -17.74 17.94 -2.62
N LEU A 186 -17.86 17.81 -3.92
CA LEU A 186 -18.03 16.53 -4.60
C LEU A 186 -16.68 15.82 -4.83
N LYS A 187 -16.75 14.49 -4.86
CA LYS A 187 -15.65 13.59 -5.22
C LYS A 187 -15.98 12.92 -6.54
N VAL A 188 -15.06 13.00 -7.49
CA VAL A 188 -15.17 12.33 -8.79
C VAL A 188 -14.01 11.34 -8.92
N VAL A 189 -14.34 10.08 -9.11
CA VAL A 189 -13.35 9.02 -9.34
C VAL A 189 -13.14 8.87 -10.84
N LEU A 190 -11.90 9.02 -11.27
CA LEU A 190 -11.45 8.76 -12.63
C LEU A 190 -10.64 7.48 -12.64
N ARG A 191 -10.92 6.58 -13.59
CA ARG A 191 -10.27 5.26 -13.66
C ARG A 191 -10.03 4.86 -15.11
N ALA A 192 -8.82 4.36 -15.38
CA ALA A 192 -8.55 3.54 -16.57
C ALA A 192 -8.93 2.09 -16.26
N GLN A 193 -9.63 1.45 -17.20
CA GLN A 193 -9.99 0.05 -17.05
C GLN A 193 -8.77 -0.83 -17.38
N PRO A 194 -8.46 -1.84 -16.55
CA PRO A 194 -7.41 -2.79 -16.87
C PRO A 194 -7.83 -3.67 -18.04
N GLU A 195 -6.93 -3.84 -18.98
CA GLU A 195 -7.18 -4.69 -20.15
C GLU A 195 -7.47 -6.14 -19.72
N GLY A 196 -8.55 -6.69 -20.29
CA GLY A 196 -8.97 -8.06 -20.02
C GLY A 196 -9.55 -8.31 -18.62
N TRP A 197 -9.77 -7.30 -17.79
CA TRP A 197 -10.37 -7.43 -16.47
C TRP A 197 -11.70 -6.69 -16.37
N GLU A 198 -12.70 -7.36 -15.83
CA GLU A 198 -13.91 -6.71 -15.39
C GLU A 198 -13.72 -6.21 -13.94
N VAL A 199 -13.81 -4.89 -13.74
CA VAL A 199 -13.70 -4.25 -12.43
C VAL A 199 -14.89 -3.34 -12.21
N PRO A 200 -15.80 -3.64 -11.27
CA PRO A 200 -16.92 -2.75 -10.93
C PRO A 200 -16.43 -1.36 -10.52
N PRO A 201 -17.20 -0.29 -10.77
CA PRO A 201 -16.76 1.11 -10.54
C PRO A 201 -16.19 1.40 -9.15
N ASP A 202 -16.81 0.83 -8.11
CA ASP A 202 -16.41 1.05 -6.71
C ASP A 202 -15.44 -0.01 -6.17
N SER A 203 -15.22 -1.11 -6.91
CA SER A 203 -14.31 -2.17 -6.47
C SER A 203 -12.85 -1.75 -6.64
N PHE A 204 -11.97 -2.30 -5.80
CA PHE A 204 -10.54 -2.06 -5.87
C PHE A 204 -9.91 -2.83 -7.04
N PHE A 205 -8.88 -2.25 -7.63
CA PHE A 205 -7.89 -2.92 -8.49
C PHE A 205 -6.54 -2.21 -8.32
N GLN A 206 -5.45 -2.91 -8.59
CA GLN A 206 -4.09 -2.38 -8.42
C GLN A 206 -3.86 -1.10 -9.23
N ASN A 207 -3.17 -0.10 -8.61
CA ASN A 207 -3.12 1.28 -9.13
C ASN A 207 -2.03 1.56 -10.17
N ASN A 208 -1.22 0.57 -10.54
CA ASN A 208 -0.11 0.70 -11.48
C ASN A 208 -0.03 -0.55 -12.35
N PHE A 209 -0.44 -0.43 -13.62
CA PHE A 209 -0.44 -1.57 -14.54
C PHE A 209 0.96 -2.01 -14.96
N PHE A 210 1.95 -1.11 -14.95
CA PHE A 210 3.33 -1.45 -15.35
C PHE A 210 3.99 -2.46 -14.40
N LEU A 211 3.58 -2.52 -13.13
CA LEU A 211 4.16 -3.42 -12.15
C LEU A 211 3.30 -4.64 -11.82
N LEU A 212 2.15 -4.83 -12.46
CA LEU A 212 1.33 -6.03 -12.25
C LEU A 212 2.11 -7.32 -12.53
N PRO A 213 2.88 -7.45 -13.64
CA PRO A 213 3.64 -8.66 -13.91
C PRO A 213 4.64 -8.99 -12.79
N GLN A 214 5.37 -7.99 -12.27
CA GLN A 214 6.35 -8.17 -11.20
C GLN A 214 5.70 -8.47 -9.86
N LEU A 215 4.54 -7.87 -9.57
CA LEU A 215 3.77 -8.15 -8.36
C LEU A 215 3.29 -9.62 -8.35
N VAL A 216 2.72 -10.06 -9.48
CA VAL A 216 2.27 -11.46 -9.66
C VAL A 216 3.45 -12.43 -9.59
N GLU A 217 4.56 -12.14 -10.31
CA GLU A 217 5.72 -13.02 -10.32
C GLU A 217 6.34 -13.16 -8.93
N THR A 218 6.43 -12.05 -8.16
CA THR A 218 6.88 -12.10 -6.77
C THR A 218 6.01 -13.04 -5.92
N ALA A 219 4.69 -12.90 -6.01
CA ALA A 219 3.78 -13.80 -5.28
C ALA A 219 3.90 -15.26 -5.77
N ARG A 220 4.05 -15.46 -7.08
CA ARG A 220 4.23 -16.78 -7.70
C ARG A 220 5.52 -17.47 -7.26
N GLU A 221 6.64 -16.74 -7.26
CA GLU A 221 7.93 -17.25 -6.75
C GLU A 221 7.80 -17.69 -5.30
N PHE A 222 7.12 -16.90 -4.46
CA PHE A 222 6.94 -17.25 -3.05
C PHE A 222 6.06 -18.48 -2.87
N VAL A 223 4.92 -18.59 -3.58
CA VAL A 223 4.05 -19.78 -3.53
C VAL A 223 4.82 -21.03 -3.96
N ARG A 224 5.60 -20.95 -5.06
CA ARG A 224 6.43 -22.07 -5.53
C ARG A 224 7.50 -22.46 -4.51
N ALA A 225 8.19 -21.49 -3.93
CA ALA A 225 9.23 -21.71 -2.93
C ALA A 225 8.68 -22.31 -1.61
N GLY A 226 7.41 -22.02 -1.28
CA GLY A 226 6.71 -22.62 -0.14
C GLY A 226 6.21 -24.04 -0.42
N GLY A 227 5.99 -24.42 -1.69
CA GLY A 227 5.51 -25.74 -2.08
C GLY A 227 4.03 -26.01 -1.81
N ALA A 228 3.22 -24.97 -1.68
CA ALA A 228 1.80 -25.08 -1.42
C ALA A 228 1.05 -25.73 -2.58
N LYS A 229 0.10 -26.63 -2.26
CA LYS A 229 -0.83 -27.24 -3.23
C LYS A 229 -2.13 -26.45 -3.37
N HIS A 230 -2.53 -25.78 -2.31
CA HIS A 230 -3.76 -24.99 -2.24
C HIS A 230 -3.47 -23.54 -1.88
N LEU A 231 -4.28 -22.63 -2.39
CA LEU A 231 -4.19 -21.19 -2.10
C LEU A 231 -5.54 -20.69 -1.59
N ALA A 232 -5.53 -20.00 -0.45
CA ALA A 232 -6.67 -19.17 -0.04
C ALA A 232 -6.30 -17.69 -0.25
N ASP A 233 -6.98 -17.03 -1.19
CA ASP A 233 -6.83 -15.62 -1.52
C ASP A 233 -7.85 -14.81 -0.73
N LEU A 234 -7.42 -14.24 0.39
CA LEU A 234 -8.25 -13.48 1.30
C LEU A 234 -8.23 -11.99 0.94
N TYR A 235 -9.41 -11.37 0.92
CA TYR A 235 -9.63 -10.03 0.35
C TYR A 235 -9.39 -10.01 -1.17
N CYS A 236 -9.85 -11.07 -1.88
CA CYS A 236 -9.49 -11.34 -3.26
C CYS A 236 -10.00 -10.29 -4.28
N GLY A 237 -10.90 -9.38 -3.88
CA GLY A 237 -11.47 -8.38 -4.77
C GLY A 237 -12.10 -9.02 -6.01
N VAL A 238 -11.65 -8.62 -7.19
CA VAL A 238 -12.10 -9.18 -8.48
C VAL A 238 -11.34 -10.45 -8.90
N GLY A 239 -10.66 -11.11 -7.94
CA GLY A 239 -9.97 -12.39 -8.14
C GLY A 239 -8.56 -12.28 -8.70
N PHE A 240 -7.91 -11.13 -8.59
CA PHE A 240 -6.64 -10.86 -9.27
C PHE A 240 -5.56 -11.90 -8.93
N PHE A 241 -5.20 -12.07 -7.67
CA PHE A 241 -4.13 -13.01 -7.28
C PHE A 241 -4.53 -14.46 -7.51
N GLY A 242 -5.75 -14.86 -7.10
CA GLY A 242 -6.21 -16.23 -7.28
C GLY A 242 -6.17 -16.67 -8.75
N ILE A 243 -6.62 -15.82 -9.68
CA ILE A 243 -6.61 -16.09 -11.12
C ILE A 243 -5.17 -16.15 -11.66
N GLU A 244 -4.34 -15.16 -11.34
CA GLU A 244 -2.96 -15.09 -11.84
C GLU A 244 -2.07 -16.22 -11.30
N LEU A 245 -2.39 -16.75 -10.13
CA LEU A 245 -1.66 -17.84 -9.48
C LEU A 245 -2.29 -19.21 -9.70
N ALA A 246 -3.43 -19.30 -10.39
CA ALA A 246 -4.18 -20.55 -10.60
C ALA A 246 -3.33 -21.70 -11.17
N GLY A 247 -2.44 -21.39 -12.11
CA GLY A 247 -1.50 -22.38 -12.70
C GLY A 247 -0.35 -22.80 -11.78
N THR A 248 -0.22 -22.21 -10.59
CA THR A 248 0.85 -22.52 -9.61
C THR A 248 0.39 -23.53 -8.57
N VAL A 249 -0.93 -23.66 -8.37
CA VAL A 249 -1.54 -24.51 -7.34
C VAL A 249 -2.56 -25.47 -7.93
N THR A 250 -2.83 -26.55 -7.20
CA THR A 250 -3.86 -27.54 -7.60
C THR A 250 -5.26 -26.92 -7.55
N SER A 251 -5.56 -26.11 -6.53
CA SER A 251 -6.81 -25.39 -6.42
C SER A 251 -6.62 -24.11 -5.59
N PHE A 252 -7.54 -23.16 -5.78
CA PHE A 252 -7.60 -21.98 -4.94
C PHE A 252 -9.05 -21.62 -4.55
N VAL A 253 -9.16 -20.82 -3.49
CA VAL A 253 -10.42 -20.22 -3.06
C VAL A 253 -10.20 -18.73 -2.80
N GLY A 254 -11.02 -17.86 -3.40
CA GLY A 254 -11.05 -16.43 -3.16
C GLY A 254 -12.17 -16.05 -2.19
N VAL A 255 -11.88 -15.22 -1.21
CA VAL A 255 -12.87 -14.67 -0.24
C VAL A 255 -12.90 -13.16 -0.34
N GLU A 256 -14.08 -12.59 -0.54
CA GLU A 256 -14.32 -11.15 -0.61
C GLU A 256 -15.72 -10.80 -0.09
N TYR A 257 -15.83 -9.68 0.60
CA TYR A 257 -17.08 -9.21 1.16
C TYR A 257 -17.99 -8.54 0.11
N ASP A 258 -17.40 -7.80 -0.86
CA ASP A 258 -18.16 -7.13 -1.93
C ASP A 258 -18.69 -8.16 -2.94
N GLN A 259 -20.01 -8.41 -2.90
CA GLN A 259 -20.66 -9.34 -3.82
C GLN A 259 -20.47 -8.97 -5.30
N ARG A 260 -20.34 -7.68 -5.64
CA ARG A 260 -20.12 -7.24 -7.02
C ARG A 260 -18.70 -7.61 -7.48
N ALA A 261 -17.74 -7.48 -6.58
CA ALA A 261 -16.35 -7.91 -6.85
C ALA A 261 -16.29 -9.44 -7.03
N ILE A 262 -16.97 -10.23 -6.20
CA ILE A 262 -17.06 -11.71 -6.34
C ILE A 262 -17.71 -12.11 -7.67
N GLN A 263 -18.77 -11.45 -8.10
CA GLN A 263 -19.38 -11.73 -9.39
C GLN A 263 -18.40 -11.42 -10.54
N ALA A 264 -17.67 -10.31 -10.45
CA ALA A 264 -16.63 -9.98 -11.41
C ALA A 264 -15.48 -11.01 -11.38
N ALA A 265 -15.05 -11.47 -10.20
CA ALA A 265 -14.02 -12.51 -10.04
C ALA A 265 -14.41 -13.81 -10.76
N ARG A 266 -15.67 -14.26 -10.60
CA ARG A 266 -16.17 -15.45 -11.31
C ARG A 266 -16.16 -15.26 -12.83
N ARG A 267 -16.58 -14.09 -13.34
CA ARG A 267 -16.54 -13.79 -14.79
C ARG A 267 -15.11 -13.66 -15.30
N ASN A 268 -14.23 -13.02 -14.55
CA ASN A 268 -12.81 -12.91 -14.88
C ASN A 268 -12.12 -14.29 -14.97
N ALA A 269 -12.43 -15.20 -14.04
CA ALA A 269 -11.92 -16.57 -14.06
C ALA A 269 -12.46 -17.35 -15.27
N ALA A 270 -13.78 -17.30 -15.50
CA ALA A 270 -14.43 -17.97 -16.64
C ALA A 270 -13.86 -17.48 -18.00
N ALA A 271 -13.69 -16.16 -18.16
CA ALA A 271 -13.12 -15.56 -19.38
C ALA A 271 -11.68 -16.01 -19.69
N ARG A 272 -10.95 -16.51 -18.68
CA ARG A 272 -9.58 -17.04 -18.79
C ARG A 272 -9.51 -18.57 -18.75
N GLY A 273 -10.65 -19.26 -18.75
CA GLY A 273 -10.70 -20.72 -18.68
C GLY A 273 -10.19 -21.30 -17.34
N ILE A 274 -10.18 -20.52 -16.28
CA ILE A 274 -9.76 -20.98 -14.94
C ILE A 274 -10.89 -21.78 -14.31
N SER A 275 -10.63 -23.08 -14.06
CA SER A 275 -11.62 -24.04 -13.52
C SER A 275 -11.26 -24.61 -12.17
N ASN A 276 -10.04 -24.36 -11.66
CA ASN A 276 -9.55 -24.87 -10.39
C ASN A 276 -9.75 -23.88 -9.22
N GLY A 277 -10.60 -22.88 -9.37
CA GLY A 277 -10.86 -21.84 -8.39
C GLY A 277 -12.32 -21.74 -7.97
N GLU A 278 -12.54 -21.37 -6.73
CA GLU A 278 -13.85 -21.05 -6.17
C GLU A 278 -13.85 -19.65 -5.57
N TYR A 279 -15.03 -19.04 -5.46
CA TYR A 279 -15.20 -17.71 -4.86
C TYR A 279 -16.33 -17.70 -3.86
N ILE A 280 -16.03 -17.25 -2.64
CA ILE A 280 -16.94 -17.15 -1.51
C ILE A 280 -17.19 -15.68 -1.19
N SER A 281 -18.47 -15.27 -1.19
CA SER A 281 -18.87 -13.95 -0.72
C SER A 281 -19.06 -13.98 0.79
N GLY A 282 -18.25 -13.25 1.52
CA GLY A 282 -18.32 -13.18 2.98
C GLY A 282 -17.18 -12.41 3.59
N LYS A 283 -17.28 -12.11 4.86
CA LYS A 283 -16.16 -11.53 5.60
C LYS A 283 -15.09 -12.61 5.84
N VAL A 284 -13.84 -12.21 5.75
CA VAL A 284 -12.70 -13.12 5.98
C VAL A 284 -12.76 -13.73 7.38
N GLU A 285 -13.14 -12.94 8.38
CA GLU A 285 -13.25 -13.34 9.78
C GLU A 285 -14.26 -14.50 9.98
N ASP A 286 -15.36 -14.49 9.23
CA ASP A 286 -16.42 -15.48 9.32
C ASP A 286 -16.13 -16.74 8.49
N THR A 287 -15.32 -16.60 7.43
CA THR A 287 -15.11 -17.62 6.41
C THR A 287 -13.84 -18.44 6.66
N LEU A 288 -12.78 -17.82 7.16
CA LEU A 288 -11.46 -18.44 7.36
C LEU A 288 -11.51 -19.72 8.22
N PRO A 289 -12.29 -19.81 9.33
CA PRO A 289 -12.39 -21.05 10.11
C PRO A 289 -12.90 -22.25 9.32
N GLN A 290 -13.83 -22.03 8.39
CA GLN A 290 -14.40 -23.09 7.54
C GLN A 290 -13.42 -23.50 6.43
N LEU A 291 -12.68 -22.54 5.86
CA LEU A 291 -11.67 -22.81 4.83
C LEU A 291 -10.53 -23.69 5.36
N LEU A 292 -10.05 -23.41 6.58
CA LEU A 292 -8.96 -24.16 7.21
C LEU A 292 -9.38 -25.57 7.65
N ARG A 293 -10.69 -25.87 7.74
CA ARG A 293 -11.19 -27.24 7.88
C ARG A 293 -11.22 -28.01 6.55
N ARG A 294 -11.38 -27.29 5.44
CA ARG A 294 -11.48 -27.87 4.09
C ARG A 294 -10.11 -28.21 3.49
N PHE A 295 -9.12 -27.38 3.74
CA PHE A 295 -7.77 -27.55 3.21
C PHE A 295 -6.80 -27.83 4.35
N SER A 296 -5.97 -28.87 4.20
CA SER A 296 -4.91 -29.15 5.17
C SER A 296 -3.97 -27.94 5.30
N PRO A 297 -3.76 -27.39 6.50
CA PRO A 297 -2.85 -26.28 6.70
C PRO A 297 -1.44 -26.57 6.16
N GLU A 298 -0.96 -27.80 6.26
CA GLU A 298 0.39 -28.25 5.85
C GLU A 298 0.60 -28.22 4.32
N THR A 299 -0.46 -28.02 3.53
CA THR A 299 -0.40 -27.92 2.06
C THR A 299 -0.96 -26.62 1.52
N THR A 300 -1.35 -25.70 2.39
CA THR A 300 -2.08 -24.48 2.01
C THR A 300 -1.24 -23.24 2.24
N ALA A 301 -1.14 -22.39 1.22
CA ALA A 301 -0.71 -21.01 1.36
C ALA A 301 -1.95 -20.09 1.54
N ILE A 302 -1.82 -19.12 2.42
CA ILE A 302 -2.80 -18.06 2.59
C ILE A 302 -2.21 -16.77 2.01
N LEU A 303 -2.83 -16.21 0.97
CA LEU A 303 -2.51 -14.88 0.48
C LEU A 303 -3.46 -13.87 1.12
N ILE A 304 -2.91 -12.80 1.66
CA ILE A 304 -3.70 -11.72 2.27
C ILE A 304 -3.27 -10.38 1.67
N ASP A 305 -4.24 -9.61 1.18
CA ASP A 305 -4.07 -8.21 0.73
C ASP A 305 -5.07 -7.31 1.49
N PRO A 306 -4.85 -7.09 2.81
CA PRO A 306 -5.80 -6.43 3.67
C PRO A 306 -5.83 -4.92 3.41
N PRO A 307 -6.87 -4.21 3.88
CA PRO A 307 -6.93 -2.75 3.82
C PRO A 307 -5.78 -2.11 4.61
N ARG A 308 -5.55 -0.81 4.43
CA ARG A 308 -4.46 -0.04 5.05
C ARG A 308 -4.34 -0.17 6.58
N LYS A 309 -5.38 -0.60 7.26
CA LYS A 309 -5.37 -0.85 8.73
C LYS A 309 -4.62 -2.13 9.11
N GLY A 310 -4.30 -2.97 8.15
CA GLY A 310 -3.76 -4.32 8.36
C GLY A 310 -4.86 -5.34 8.62
N CYS A 311 -4.47 -6.54 9.03
CA CYS A 311 -5.38 -7.61 9.42
C CYS A 311 -6.07 -7.30 10.73
N GLN A 312 -7.28 -7.83 10.88
CA GLN A 312 -7.95 -7.89 12.16
C GLN A 312 -7.20 -8.84 13.10
N PRO A 313 -7.17 -8.57 14.42
CA PRO A 313 -6.44 -9.42 15.38
C PRO A 313 -6.88 -10.89 15.34
N GLU A 314 -8.15 -11.13 15.12
CA GLU A 314 -8.76 -12.47 15.04
C GLU A 314 -8.18 -13.29 13.89
N ILE A 315 -7.90 -12.67 12.74
CA ILE A 315 -7.29 -13.33 11.58
C ILE A 315 -5.85 -13.72 11.90
N LEU A 316 -5.07 -12.83 12.51
CA LEU A 316 -3.69 -13.13 12.90
C LEU A 316 -3.65 -14.28 13.91
N GLU A 317 -4.56 -14.28 14.89
CA GLU A 317 -4.66 -15.34 15.87
C GLU A 317 -5.05 -16.68 15.23
N TRP A 318 -6.03 -16.69 14.31
CA TRP A 318 -6.40 -17.87 13.52
C TRP A 318 -5.23 -18.43 12.73
N LEU A 319 -4.45 -17.58 12.06
CA LEU A 319 -3.26 -18.01 11.32
C LEU A 319 -2.21 -18.63 12.28
N ARG A 320 -2.00 -18.05 13.45
CA ARG A 320 -1.08 -18.57 14.46
C ARG A 320 -1.52 -19.94 15.03
N GLN A 321 -2.82 -20.13 15.23
CA GLN A 321 -3.38 -21.38 15.75
C GLN A 321 -3.34 -22.49 14.70
N THR A 322 -3.72 -22.19 13.46
CA THR A 322 -3.84 -23.18 12.39
C THR A 322 -2.53 -23.48 11.69
N ARG A 323 -1.58 -22.54 11.72
CA ARG A 323 -0.23 -22.68 11.14
C ARG A 323 -0.24 -23.18 9.71
N PRO A 324 -0.88 -22.45 8.75
CA PRO A 324 -0.78 -22.81 7.35
C PRO A 324 0.69 -22.85 6.93
N LEU A 325 1.01 -23.68 5.93
CA LEU A 325 2.34 -23.86 5.38
C LEU A 325 3.04 -22.52 5.11
N GLN A 326 2.28 -21.55 4.61
CA GLN A 326 2.81 -20.26 4.20
C GLN A 326 1.74 -19.18 4.30
N VAL A 327 2.15 -17.94 4.61
CA VAL A 327 1.36 -16.74 4.45
C VAL A 327 2.10 -15.80 3.50
N ILE A 328 1.45 -15.44 2.39
CA ILE A 328 1.89 -14.38 1.47
C ILE A 328 1.16 -13.11 1.85
N TYR A 329 1.88 -12.14 2.41
CA TYR A 329 1.26 -10.89 2.84
C TYR A 329 1.59 -9.76 1.86
N VAL A 330 0.58 -9.21 1.19
CA VAL A 330 0.68 -8.05 0.30
C VAL A 330 0.18 -6.82 1.05
N SER A 331 0.87 -5.68 0.96
CA SER A 331 0.41 -4.45 1.60
C SER A 331 1.02 -3.19 1.01
N CYS A 332 0.18 -2.18 0.79
CA CYS A 332 0.61 -0.81 0.48
C CYS A 332 0.92 0.04 1.73
N HIS A 333 0.87 -0.55 2.94
CA HIS A 333 1.12 0.15 4.20
C HIS A 333 2.14 -0.61 5.07
N PRO A 334 3.45 -0.40 4.86
CA PRO A 334 4.51 -1.17 5.53
C PRO A 334 4.46 -1.15 7.06
N ALA A 335 3.94 -0.07 7.68
CA ALA A 335 3.89 0.02 9.14
C ALA A 335 2.90 -0.95 9.78
N THR A 336 1.70 -1.11 9.18
CA THR A 336 0.73 -2.11 9.66
C THR A 336 1.20 -3.52 9.34
N MET A 337 1.81 -3.72 8.18
CA MET A 337 2.42 -5.00 7.82
C MET A 337 3.52 -5.41 8.80
N ALA A 338 4.44 -4.52 9.15
CA ALA A 338 5.50 -4.81 10.12
C ALA A 338 4.93 -5.20 11.50
N ARG A 339 3.87 -4.52 11.97
CA ARG A 339 3.14 -4.86 13.20
C ARG A 339 2.54 -6.27 13.10
N ASP A 340 1.85 -6.56 12.03
CA ASP A 340 1.14 -7.84 11.85
C ASP A 340 2.13 -9.00 11.70
N LEU A 341 3.24 -8.79 10.99
CA LEU A 341 4.32 -9.78 10.88
C LEU A 341 5.01 -10.05 12.22
N ASN A 342 5.20 -9.02 13.06
CA ASN A 342 5.71 -9.21 14.42
C ASN A 342 4.79 -10.10 15.27
N ILE A 343 3.46 -9.92 15.13
CA ILE A 343 2.48 -10.76 15.80
C ILE A 343 2.55 -12.21 15.27
N LEU A 344 2.55 -12.38 13.94
CA LEU A 344 2.63 -13.71 13.33
C LEU A 344 3.91 -14.47 13.73
N SER A 345 5.05 -13.77 13.77
CA SER A 345 6.35 -14.38 14.09
C SER A 345 6.60 -14.55 15.59
N GLY A 346 5.70 -14.04 16.44
CA GLY A 346 5.83 -14.21 17.89
C GLY A 346 5.95 -15.69 18.28
N ASP A 347 6.80 -15.98 19.28
CA ASP A 347 7.06 -17.34 19.78
C ASP A 347 7.57 -18.32 18.70
N GLY A 348 8.08 -17.81 17.56
CA GLY A 348 8.60 -18.63 16.46
C GLY A 348 7.51 -19.38 15.68
N VAL A 349 6.24 -18.99 15.80
CA VAL A 349 5.12 -19.65 15.09
C VAL A 349 5.28 -19.54 13.58
N PHE A 350 5.71 -18.37 13.12
CA PHE A 350 6.12 -18.14 11.74
C PHE A 350 7.49 -17.49 11.66
N GLU A 351 8.15 -17.66 10.54
CA GLU A 351 9.38 -16.97 10.18
C GLU A 351 9.17 -16.17 8.90
N VAL A 352 9.60 -14.91 8.91
CA VAL A 352 9.65 -14.10 7.69
C VAL A 352 10.87 -14.51 6.88
N ALA A 353 10.64 -15.20 5.76
CA ALA A 353 11.71 -15.65 4.88
C ALA A 353 12.27 -14.48 4.05
N ARG A 354 11.39 -13.63 3.48
CA ARG A 354 11.77 -12.49 2.63
C ARG A 354 10.66 -11.47 2.59
N VAL A 355 11.03 -10.19 2.43
CA VAL A 355 10.13 -9.10 2.05
C VAL A 355 10.62 -8.48 0.75
N GLN A 356 9.76 -8.42 -0.26
CA GLN A 356 10.03 -7.80 -1.54
C GLN A 356 9.24 -6.51 -1.67
N PRO A 357 9.88 -5.34 -1.57
CA PRO A 357 9.23 -4.07 -1.88
C PRO A 357 9.16 -3.84 -3.39
N LEU A 358 8.05 -3.24 -3.85
CA LEU A 358 7.82 -2.80 -5.24
C LEU A 358 7.41 -1.33 -5.23
N ASP A 359 7.99 -0.52 -6.12
CA ASP A 359 7.60 0.88 -6.24
C ASP A 359 6.34 1.06 -7.09
N MET A 360 5.21 0.54 -6.56
CA MET A 360 3.88 0.71 -7.17
C MET A 360 3.45 2.18 -7.23
N PHE A 361 4.12 3.06 -6.47
CA PHE A 361 3.73 4.46 -6.31
C PHE A 361 4.93 5.40 -6.45
N PRO A 362 5.63 5.43 -7.62
CA PRO A 362 6.70 6.39 -7.87
C PRO A 362 6.30 7.82 -7.54
N GLN A 363 7.27 8.66 -7.19
CA GLN A 363 7.09 10.07 -6.83
C GLN A 363 6.34 10.33 -5.51
N THR A 364 5.86 9.26 -4.85
CA THR A 364 5.14 9.35 -3.57
C THR A 364 5.90 8.61 -2.47
N GLN A 365 5.52 8.85 -1.22
CA GLN A 365 6.04 8.16 -0.04
C GLN A 365 5.62 6.69 0.07
N HIS A 366 4.64 6.25 -0.73
CA HIS A 366 4.08 4.92 -0.64
C HIS A 366 4.96 3.89 -1.34
N VAL A 367 4.89 2.65 -0.85
CA VAL A 367 5.53 1.48 -1.41
C VAL A 367 4.64 0.27 -1.16
N GLU A 368 4.61 -0.65 -2.11
CA GLU A 368 3.97 -1.95 -1.96
C GLU A 368 5.00 -2.95 -1.46
N CYS A 369 4.62 -3.81 -0.52
CA CYS A 369 5.49 -4.88 -0.03
C CYS A 369 4.77 -6.22 -0.16
N VAL A 370 5.51 -7.25 -0.56
CA VAL A 370 5.07 -8.65 -0.52
C VAL A 370 6.01 -9.39 0.42
N ALA A 371 5.48 -10.04 1.47
CA ALA A 371 6.25 -10.86 2.38
C ALA A 371 5.95 -12.34 2.20
N ASP A 372 7.00 -13.15 2.19
CA ASP A 372 6.97 -14.60 2.32
C ASP A 372 7.14 -14.97 3.78
N VAL A 373 6.11 -15.52 4.39
CA VAL A 373 6.06 -15.91 5.80
C VAL A 373 5.79 -17.40 5.89
N ARG A 374 6.66 -18.15 6.51
CA ARG A 374 6.60 -19.61 6.55
C ARG A 374 6.36 -20.12 7.95
N ALA A 375 5.69 -21.26 8.09
CA ALA A 375 5.50 -21.90 9.37
C ALA A 375 6.87 -22.26 10.00
N GLY A 376 7.04 -21.96 11.28
CA GLY A 376 8.26 -22.28 12.02
C GLY A 376 8.47 -23.77 12.15
N GLN A 377 9.71 -24.25 11.93
CA GLN A 377 10.04 -25.69 11.87
C GLN A 377 10.08 -26.39 13.23
N ASN A 378 10.23 -25.66 14.34
CA ASN A 378 10.57 -26.23 15.67
C ASN A 378 9.41 -26.28 16.66
N LEU A 379 8.16 -26.08 16.24
CA LEU A 379 7.02 -26.10 17.14
C LEU A 379 6.27 -27.42 17.09
N ALA A 380 5.81 -27.91 18.25
CA ALA A 380 4.88 -29.02 18.33
C ALA A 380 3.66 -28.80 17.43
N LYS A 381 3.13 -29.89 16.83
CA LYS A 381 1.90 -29.78 16.01
C LYS A 381 0.81 -29.03 16.78
N PRO A 382 0.04 -28.15 16.11
CA PRO A 382 -1.10 -27.51 16.76
C PRO A 382 -2.05 -28.58 17.32
N PRO A 383 -2.74 -28.33 18.45
CA PRO A 383 -3.75 -29.25 18.95
C PRO A 383 -4.82 -29.44 17.87
N GLU A 384 -5.28 -30.69 17.70
CA GLU A 384 -6.40 -30.99 16.80
C GLU A 384 -7.58 -30.10 17.18
N MET A 385 -8.13 -29.37 16.21
CA MET A 385 -9.30 -28.53 16.44
C MET A 385 -10.47 -29.42 16.81
N VAL A 386 -10.89 -29.36 18.06
CA VAL A 386 -12.10 -30.05 18.53
C VAL A 386 -13.28 -29.54 17.71
N SER A 387 -13.93 -30.42 16.95
CA SER A 387 -15.16 -30.14 16.25
C SER A 387 -16.25 -29.81 17.28
N THR A 388 -16.49 -28.56 17.56
CA THR A 388 -17.76 -28.14 18.14
C THR A 388 -18.81 -28.30 17.04
N GLU A 389 -19.44 -29.46 16.98
CA GLU A 389 -20.66 -29.69 16.20
C GLU A 389 -21.70 -28.69 16.68
N ILE A 390 -22.00 -27.71 15.85
CA ILE A 390 -23.18 -26.87 16.02
C ILE A 390 -24.34 -27.79 15.71
N ASN A 391 -25.07 -28.19 16.76
CA ASN A 391 -26.30 -28.98 16.66
C ASN A 391 -27.34 -28.14 15.84
N PRO A 392 -27.73 -28.58 14.63
CA PRO A 392 -28.63 -27.81 13.79
C PRO A 392 -30.12 -27.84 14.29
N ASN A 393 -30.41 -28.41 15.46
CA ASN A 393 -31.73 -28.60 15.99
C ASN A 393 -32.07 -27.80 17.26
N ALA A 394 -31.33 -26.73 17.61
CA ALA A 394 -31.59 -25.97 18.84
C ALA A 394 -32.64 -24.84 18.72
N ASP A 395 -33.32 -24.69 17.57
CA ASP A 395 -34.42 -23.72 17.41
C ASP A 395 -35.70 -24.34 16.85
N ARG A 396 -36.21 -25.36 17.53
CA ARG A 396 -37.61 -25.81 17.41
C ARG A 396 -38.13 -26.23 18.78
N SER A 397 -38.49 -25.27 19.59
CA SER A 397 -39.47 -25.42 20.67
C SER A 397 -40.03 -24.06 21.04
#